data_473542c53acf2cec4f9264d2afe9fa86
#
_entry.id   473542c53acf2cec4f9264d2afe9fa86
#
_cell.length_a   1.000
_cell.length_b   1.000
_cell.length_c   1.000
_cell.angle_alpha   90.00
_cell.angle_beta   90.00
_cell.angle_gamma   90.00
#
_symmetry.space_group_name_H-M   'P 1'
#
loop_
_entity.id
_entity.type
_entity.pdbx_description
1 polymer ?
#
loop_
_entity_poly.entity_id
_entity_poly.type
_entity_poly.pdbx_seq_one_letter_code
_entity_poly.pdbx_strand_id
1 'polypeptide(L)'
;MRLFLVLFLSLLILPSVLPNQITSDDLIQYRIKSTRAAILDLQSEFGNDYPNARKYLKELSRLEKSFAKGADIRDALKKFRKKALLENPLLRIDGVLCVKRRMPELAEEVLDPKHRKSMFGWGGKVTQGLKALGLPSNHECNSSLSKTGYDNAIVVLDPIHPNREMKTLYTAPDSGYVGEIDLHWNAEKMLFTQSDSMSWKVFEIKIDGSGQRQVSQTPHDVDCGDACYMPNGNIVFGSTASIQSVPCWHGQRRVSNLYAMKNDGSGIRQVCFDQDHNFHPSMLPNGQVLFHRWDYTGISHIYFRQLMVMNPDGTGQRAIYGSNSWFPNSLYFPRALPGSSSKIIAILSGYHGAHRMGQLVILDTHQGFYEEKGLVQRLSGCGQAIEPKIRDNLVDEDWPKFLHPFPLSDKYFLVSAWLEPKGSWGIYLADVFDNLVLVKEIPGYALLEPIPIKKRPEPAIIPSRVDLSKNEAVVYLHDVYAGPGLTGVPRNVVKSLRVFSYDFGYPGMAGAHKIGIGGPWEATRILGTVPLE
;
A
#
# COMPACT_ATOMS: atom_id res chain seq x y z
N MET A 1 41.54 -19.18 19.17
CA MET A 1 41.05 -18.09 20.00
C MET A 1 41.24 -16.80 19.20
N ARG A 2 40.24 -16.43 18.40
CA ARG A 2 40.21 -15.16 17.62
C ARG A 2 39.11 -14.29 18.20
N LEU A 3 39.53 -13.17 18.77
CA LEU A 3 38.67 -12.15 19.35
C LEU A 3 37.94 -11.44 18.20
N PHE A 4 36.62 -11.52 18.15
CA PHE A 4 35.78 -10.64 17.31
C PHE A 4 35.49 -9.35 18.08
N LEU A 5 36.07 -8.27 17.61
CA LEU A 5 35.78 -6.92 18.09
C LEU A 5 34.46 -6.46 17.49
N VAL A 6 33.41 -6.48 18.30
CA VAL A 6 32.11 -5.89 17.91
C VAL A 6 32.18 -4.38 18.22
N LEU A 7 32.29 -3.57 17.20
CA LEU A 7 32.14 -2.11 17.33
C LEU A 7 30.67 -1.80 17.57
N PHE A 8 30.34 -1.46 18.81
CA PHE A 8 29.09 -0.77 19.14
C PHE A 8 29.15 0.67 18.59
N LEU A 9 28.43 0.93 17.49
CA LEU A 9 28.12 2.30 17.10
C LEU A 9 27.09 2.82 18.09
N SER A 10 27.53 3.65 19.05
CA SER A 10 26.65 4.42 19.93
C SER A 10 25.83 5.39 19.07
N LEU A 11 24.55 5.10 18.88
CA LEU A 11 23.58 6.09 18.41
C LEU A 11 23.53 7.21 19.45
N LEU A 12 24.07 8.36 19.10
CA LEU A 12 23.79 9.61 19.81
C LEU A 12 22.29 9.89 19.65
N ILE A 13 21.55 9.69 20.70
CA ILE A 13 20.16 10.14 20.84
C ILE A 13 20.23 11.67 20.81
N LEU A 14 19.96 12.25 19.65
CA LEU A 14 19.65 13.69 19.56
C LEU A 14 18.32 13.93 20.26
N PRO A 15 18.20 15.00 21.06
CA PRO A 15 16.92 15.34 21.72
C PRO A 15 15.84 15.54 20.67
N SER A 16 14.61 15.11 20.99
CA SER A 16 13.42 15.24 20.15
C SER A 16 13.17 16.72 19.81
N VAL A 17 13.65 17.14 18.65
CA VAL A 17 13.35 18.46 18.07
C VAL A 17 11.97 18.36 17.45
N LEU A 18 11.09 19.27 17.84
CA LEU A 18 9.73 19.41 17.30
C LEU A 18 9.73 19.48 15.76
N PRO A 19 8.72 18.90 15.05
CA PRO A 19 8.74 18.68 13.60
C PRO A 19 8.85 19.94 12.72
N ASN A 20 8.82 21.14 13.27
CA ASN A 20 8.76 22.42 12.54
C ASN A 20 10.08 23.21 12.49
N GLN A 21 11.23 22.61 12.77
CA GLN A 21 12.50 23.38 12.86
C GLN A 21 13.68 22.85 12.05
N ILE A 22 13.45 22.02 11.02
CA ILE A 22 14.55 21.67 10.09
C ILE A 22 14.80 22.89 9.21
N THR A 23 15.96 23.53 9.35
CA THR A 23 16.34 24.65 8.49
C THR A 23 16.61 24.19 7.06
N SER A 24 16.59 25.11 6.11
CA SER A 24 16.95 24.82 4.72
C SER A 24 18.37 24.22 4.61
N ASP A 25 19.28 24.68 5.43
CA ASP A 25 20.67 24.23 5.46
C ASP A 25 20.81 22.83 6.06
N ASP A 26 20.08 22.53 7.14
CA ASP A 26 20.01 21.19 7.71
C ASP A 26 19.48 20.18 6.69
N LEU A 27 18.47 20.56 5.92
CA LEU A 27 17.91 19.71 4.87
C LEU A 27 18.93 19.45 3.75
N ILE A 28 19.72 20.45 3.35
CA ILE A 28 20.80 20.27 2.37
C ILE A 28 21.87 19.32 2.91
N GLN A 29 22.32 19.50 4.15
CA GLN A 29 23.26 18.63 4.83
C GLN A 29 22.76 17.18 4.90
N TYR A 30 21.50 17.03 5.29
CA TYR A 30 20.84 15.72 5.34
C TYR A 30 20.84 15.04 3.97
N ARG A 31 20.45 15.76 2.91
CA ARG A 31 20.42 15.23 1.53
C ARG A 31 21.81 14.84 1.02
N ILE A 32 22.86 15.56 1.40
CA ILE A 32 24.25 15.20 1.07
C ILE A 32 24.62 13.86 1.73
N LYS A 33 24.32 13.70 3.03
CA LYS A 33 24.57 12.45 3.79
C LYS A 33 23.81 11.27 3.19
N SER A 34 22.51 11.41 2.97
CA SER A 34 21.64 10.43 2.34
C SER A 34 22.16 9.96 0.98
N THR A 35 22.53 10.93 0.12
CA THR A 35 23.04 10.63 -1.22
C THR A 35 24.38 9.90 -1.16
N ARG A 36 25.26 10.31 -0.24
CA ARG A 36 26.55 9.63 -0.01
C ARG A 36 26.35 8.17 0.42
N ALA A 37 25.44 7.94 1.36
CA ALA A 37 25.14 6.61 1.85
C ALA A 37 24.62 5.69 0.73
N ALA A 38 23.71 6.18 -0.11
CA ALA A 38 23.19 5.42 -1.24
C ALA A 38 24.28 5.12 -2.30
N ILE A 39 25.17 6.08 -2.62
CA ILE A 39 26.27 5.85 -3.58
C ILE A 39 27.25 4.78 -3.04
N LEU A 40 27.56 4.82 -1.75
CA LEU A 40 28.44 3.83 -1.11
C LEU A 40 27.82 2.45 -1.09
N ASP A 41 26.52 2.35 -0.80
CA ASP A 41 25.78 1.11 -0.84
C ASP A 41 25.73 0.52 -2.26
N LEU A 42 25.38 1.32 -3.27
CA LEU A 42 25.38 0.90 -4.67
C LEU A 42 26.76 0.44 -5.14
N GLN A 43 27.82 1.11 -4.69
CA GLN A 43 29.20 0.69 -4.99
C GLN A 43 29.54 -0.65 -4.34
N SER A 44 29.11 -0.85 -3.10
CA SER A 44 29.36 -2.08 -2.34
C SER A 44 28.60 -3.26 -2.91
N GLU A 45 27.33 -3.06 -3.29
CA GLU A 45 26.43 -4.11 -3.72
C GLU A 45 26.66 -4.50 -5.19
N PHE A 46 26.88 -3.52 -6.07
CA PHE A 46 26.94 -3.74 -7.51
C PHE A 46 28.34 -3.61 -8.13
N GLY A 47 29.34 -3.14 -7.39
CA GLY A 47 30.74 -3.08 -7.83
C GLY A 47 30.91 -2.45 -9.21
N ASN A 48 31.35 -3.25 -10.20
CA ASN A 48 31.59 -2.80 -11.56
C ASN A 48 30.33 -2.41 -12.33
N ASP A 49 29.15 -2.85 -11.89
CA ASP A 49 27.87 -2.49 -12.51
C ASP A 49 27.43 -1.06 -12.12
N TYR A 50 28.08 -0.45 -11.11
CA TYR A 50 27.92 0.95 -10.76
C TYR A 50 29.29 1.69 -10.86
N PRO A 51 29.85 1.83 -12.07
CA PRO A 51 31.26 2.20 -12.28
C PRO A 51 31.58 3.64 -11.89
N ASN A 52 30.59 4.54 -11.88
CA ASN A 52 30.80 5.96 -11.63
C ASN A 52 30.85 6.34 -10.13
N ALA A 53 30.75 5.39 -9.19
CA ALA A 53 30.66 5.65 -7.76
C ALA A 53 31.76 6.60 -7.25
N ARG A 54 33.04 6.31 -7.56
CA ARG A 54 34.19 7.16 -7.14
C ARG A 54 34.10 8.58 -7.69
N LYS A 55 33.65 8.74 -8.96
CA LYS A 55 33.43 10.03 -9.59
C LYS A 55 32.33 10.81 -8.87
N TYR A 56 31.22 10.15 -8.56
CA TYR A 56 30.08 10.74 -7.85
C TYR A 56 30.45 11.16 -6.43
N LEU A 57 31.17 10.35 -5.68
CA LEU A 57 31.63 10.72 -4.35
C LEU A 57 32.53 11.97 -4.37
N LYS A 58 33.39 12.08 -5.40
CA LYS A 58 34.27 13.26 -5.61
C LYS A 58 33.46 14.51 -5.98
N GLU A 59 32.46 14.38 -6.84
CA GLU A 59 31.57 15.47 -7.26
C GLU A 59 30.71 15.93 -6.05
N LEU A 60 30.15 15.01 -5.28
CA LEU A 60 29.38 15.31 -4.06
C LEU A 60 30.24 16.07 -3.01
N SER A 61 31.50 15.64 -2.82
CA SER A 61 32.41 16.32 -1.89
C SER A 61 32.79 17.74 -2.35
N ARG A 62 32.76 18.04 -3.67
CA ARG A 62 32.93 19.40 -4.18
C ARG A 62 31.69 20.26 -3.87
N LEU A 63 30.47 19.70 -4.07
CA LEU A 63 29.23 20.41 -3.72
C LEU A 63 29.19 20.73 -2.22
N GLU A 64 29.53 19.75 -1.37
CA GLU A 64 29.60 19.94 0.08
C GLU A 64 30.57 21.04 0.51
N LYS A 65 31.78 21.08 -0.10
CA LYS A 65 32.74 22.15 0.14
C LYS A 65 32.26 23.51 -0.33
N SER A 66 31.53 23.58 -1.45
CA SER A 66 30.96 24.84 -1.94
C SER A 66 29.84 25.32 -1.00
N PHE A 67 29.00 24.44 -0.51
CA PHE A 67 27.98 24.75 0.49
C PHE A 67 28.60 25.29 1.78
N ALA A 68 29.64 24.63 2.30
CA ALA A 68 30.35 25.08 3.50
C ALA A 68 30.99 26.47 3.35
N LYS A 69 31.18 26.94 2.11
CA LYS A 69 31.66 28.32 1.78
C LYS A 69 30.49 29.29 1.54
N GLY A 70 29.24 28.91 1.80
CA GLY A 70 28.07 29.75 1.65
C GLY A 70 27.45 29.78 0.24
N ALA A 71 27.86 28.88 -0.68
CA ALA A 71 27.25 28.82 -2.00
C ALA A 71 25.88 28.14 -1.96
N ASP A 72 24.89 28.65 -2.69
CA ASP A 72 23.62 27.95 -2.93
C ASP A 72 23.85 26.81 -3.92
N ILE A 73 23.70 25.58 -3.44
CA ILE A 73 23.90 24.36 -4.23
C ILE A 73 22.60 23.58 -4.50
N ARG A 74 21.43 24.10 -4.13
CA ARG A 74 20.15 23.35 -4.18
C ARG A 74 19.87 22.73 -5.53
N ASP A 75 19.95 23.50 -6.61
CA ASP A 75 19.70 23.02 -7.97
C ASP A 75 20.81 22.07 -8.47
N ALA A 76 22.07 22.38 -8.15
CA ALA A 76 23.20 21.54 -8.50
C ALA A 76 23.12 20.20 -7.80
N LEU A 77 22.78 20.18 -6.50
CA LEU A 77 22.59 18.97 -5.73
C LEU A 77 21.39 18.15 -6.24
N LYS A 78 20.26 18.80 -6.58
CA LYS A 78 19.09 18.12 -7.16
C LYS A 78 19.44 17.42 -8.48
N LYS A 79 20.12 18.10 -9.39
CA LYS A 79 20.59 17.54 -10.67
C LYS A 79 21.59 16.40 -10.45
N PHE A 80 22.54 16.61 -9.55
CA PHE A 80 23.54 15.59 -9.19
C PHE A 80 22.91 14.33 -8.63
N ARG A 81 22.00 14.46 -7.64
CA ARG A 81 21.28 13.32 -7.03
C ARG A 81 20.52 12.53 -8.10
N LYS A 82 19.78 13.23 -8.98
CA LYS A 82 19.08 12.58 -10.09
C LYS A 82 20.03 11.76 -10.96
N LYS A 83 21.14 12.34 -11.39
CA LYS A 83 22.14 11.66 -12.22
C LYS A 83 22.75 10.44 -11.52
N ALA A 84 23.21 10.62 -10.28
CA ALA A 84 23.92 9.56 -9.57
C ALA A 84 22.98 8.39 -9.19
N LEU A 85 21.78 8.67 -8.68
CA LEU A 85 20.89 7.66 -8.16
C LEU A 85 20.05 6.95 -9.24
N LEU A 86 19.78 7.57 -10.39
CA LEU A 86 19.13 6.90 -11.51
C LEU A 86 20.08 5.99 -12.33
N GLU A 87 21.40 6.04 -12.10
CA GLU A 87 22.32 5.01 -12.61
C GLU A 87 22.28 3.71 -11.80
N ASN A 88 21.37 3.60 -10.83
CA ASN A 88 21.17 2.37 -10.03
C ASN A 88 20.95 1.17 -10.95
N PRO A 89 21.77 0.11 -10.84
CA PRO A 89 21.66 -1.09 -11.68
C PRO A 89 20.30 -1.79 -11.62
N LEU A 90 19.55 -1.63 -10.53
CA LEU A 90 18.19 -2.17 -10.39
C LEU A 90 17.19 -1.54 -11.38
N LEU A 91 17.51 -0.39 -11.97
CA LEU A 91 16.70 0.26 -13.01
C LEU A 91 17.03 -0.24 -14.43
N ARG A 92 18.01 -1.12 -14.61
CA ARG A 92 18.31 -1.78 -15.90
C ARG A 92 17.35 -2.92 -16.13
N ILE A 93 16.14 -2.57 -16.48
CA ILE A 93 14.98 -3.44 -16.71
C ILE A 93 14.34 -3.11 -18.04
N ASP A 94 13.51 -4.00 -18.57
CA ASP A 94 12.86 -3.85 -19.88
C ASP A 94 11.87 -2.69 -19.93
N GLY A 95 11.43 -2.21 -18.76
CA GLY A 95 10.55 -1.08 -18.60
C GLY A 95 9.84 -1.09 -17.24
N VAL A 96 9.07 -0.06 -16.99
CA VAL A 96 8.16 0.04 -15.83
C VAL A 96 6.74 0.16 -16.36
N LEU A 97 5.89 -0.82 -16.04
CA LEU A 97 4.45 -0.68 -16.21
C LEU A 97 3.96 0.40 -15.25
N CYS A 98 3.07 1.26 -15.71
CA CYS A 98 2.33 2.17 -14.84
C CYS A 98 0.99 2.56 -15.46
N VAL A 99 0.09 3.08 -14.63
CA VAL A 99 -1.16 3.71 -15.06
C VAL A 99 -0.91 5.20 -15.27
N LYS A 100 -1.16 5.67 -16.48
CA LYS A 100 -1.24 7.09 -16.80
C LYS A 100 -2.70 7.49 -16.75
N ARG A 101 -3.07 8.47 -15.92
CA ARG A 101 -4.46 8.94 -15.78
C ARG A 101 -4.48 10.47 -15.67
N ARG A 102 -5.42 11.10 -16.38
CA ARG A 102 -5.57 12.56 -16.32
C ARG A 102 -5.86 13.01 -14.90
N MET A 103 -5.12 13.99 -14.42
CA MET A 103 -5.43 14.65 -13.17
C MET A 103 -6.59 15.62 -13.35
N PRO A 104 -7.55 15.66 -12.40
CA PRO A 104 -8.53 16.73 -12.39
C PRO A 104 -7.83 18.07 -12.16
N GLU A 105 -8.33 19.11 -12.79
CA GLU A 105 -7.94 20.48 -12.44
C GLU A 105 -8.42 20.78 -11.02
N LEU A 106 -7.49 20.99 -10.11
CA LEU A 106 -7.81 21.42 -8.76
C LEU A 106 -7.89 22.94 -8.76
N ALA A 107 -9.03 23.48 -8.33
CA ALA A 107 -9.21 24.93 -8.21
C ALA A 107 -8.14 25.53 -7.29
N GLU A 108 -7.59 26.70 -7.63
CA GLU A 108 -6.52 27.36 -6.85
C GLU A 108 -6.88 27.55 -5.38
N GLU A 109 -8.17 27.82 -5.08
CA GLU A 109 -8.69 27.93 -3.71
C GLU A 109 -8.48 26.66 -2.87
N VAL A 110 -8.45 25.49 -3.51
CA VAL A 110 -8.24 24.19 -2.86
C VAL A 110 -6.77 24.00 -2.52
N LEU A 111 -5.89 24.68 -3.23
CA LEU A 111 -4.44 24.61 -3.04
C LEU A 111 -3.93 25.65 -2.03
N ASP A 112 -4.81 26.55 -1.54
CA ASP A 112 -4.46 27.56 -0.53
C ASP A 112 -4.15 26.86 0.81
N PRO A 113 -2.98 27.13 1.42
CA PRO A 113 -2.61 26.63 2.74
C PRO A 113 -3.63 26.90 3.84
N LYS A 114 -4.40 27.99 3.73
CA LYS A 114 -5.45 28.36 4.69
C LYS A 114 -6.64 27.39 4.66
N HIS A 115 -6.87 26.71 3.56
CA HIS A 115 -7.96 25.76 3.36
C HIS A 115 -7.50 24.29 3.46
N ARG A 116 -6.24 24.01 3.80
CA ARG A 116 -5.66 22.64 3.83
C ARG A 116 -6.46 21.67 4.70
N LYS A 117 -7.03 22.12 5.83
CA LYS A 117 -7.83 21.26 6.72
C LYS A 117 -9.11 20.72 6.08
N SER A 118 -9.63 21.40 5.03
CA SER A 118 -10.80 20.98 4.29
C SER A 118 -10.48 20.27 2.98
N MET A 119 -9.19 20.25 2.58
CA MET A 119 -8.76 19.70 1.29
C MET A 119 -9.13 18.22 1.13
N PHE A 120 -8.84 17.43 2.13
CA PHE A 120 -9.05 15.97 2.12
C PHE A 120 -10.23 15.53 3.01
N GLY A 121 -10.93 16.48 3.62
CA GLY A 121 -12.07 16.20 4.50
C GLY A 121 -13.29 15.66 3.76
N TRP A 122 -14.27 15.17 4.51
CA TRP A 122 -15.54 14.67 4.01
C TRP A 122 -16.23 15.70 3.10
N GLY A 123 -16.45 15.31 1.82
CA GLY A 123 -17.11 16.16 0.83
C GLY A 123 -16.28 17.33 0.29
N GLY A 124 -15.01 17.43 0.66
CA GLY A 124 -14.10 18.44 0.12
C GLY A 124 -13.91 18.35 -1.40
N LYS A 125 -13.66 19.49 -2.07
CA LYS A 125 -13.46 19.54 -3.54
C LYS A 125 -12.31 18.64 -4.01
N VAL A 126 -11.23 18.49 -3.22
CA VAL A 126 -10.12 17.56 -3.53
C VAL A 126 -10.59 16.11 -3.45
N THR A 127 -11.41 15.76 -2.47
CA THR A 127 -12.01 14.43 -2.36
C THR A 127 -12.79 14.05 -3.62
N GLN A 128 -13.57 14.97 -4.18
CA GLN A 128 -14.27 14.75 -5.45
C GLN A 128 -13.28 14.60 -6.62
N GLY A 129 -12.23 15.42 -6.67
CA GLY A 129 -11.17 15.32 -7.66
C GLY A 129 -10.41 14.00 -7.57
N LEU A 130 -10.12 13.50 -6.36
CA LEU A 130 -9.45 12.21 -6.16
C LEU A 130 -10.33 11.03 -6.59
N LYS A 131 -11.63 11.10 -6.40
CA LYS A 131 -12.57 10.11 -6.98
C LYS A 131 -12.55 10.14 -8.51
N ALA A 132 -12.49 11.30 -9.13
CA ALA A 132 -12.30 11.42 -10.58
C ALA A 132 -10.96 10.86 -11.04
N LEU A 133 -9.92 10.89 -10.19
CA LEU A 133 -8.65 10.21 -10.42
C LEU A 133 -8.72 8.68 -10.21
N GLY A 134 -9.88 8.12 -9.84
CA GLY A 134 -10.06 6.69 -9.61
C GLY A 134 -9.51 6.21 -8.27
N LEU A 135 -9.43 7.09 -7.28
CA LEU A 135 -9.03 6.76 -5.91
C LEU A 135 -10.26 6.77 -5.00
N PRO A 136 -10.74 5.61 -4.53
CA PRO A 136 -11.84 5.56 -3.59
C PRO A 136 -11.41 6.09 -2.22
N SER A 137 -12.37 6.54 -1.42
CA SER A 137 -12.08 6.94 -0.05
C SER A 137 -11.63 5.73 0.80
N ASN A 138 -11.15 6.02 2.00
CA ASN A 138 -10.67 4.98 2.91
C ASN A 138 -11.78 4.03 3.42
N HIS A 139 -13.05 4.36 3.17
CA HIS A 139 -14.24 3.58 3.55
C HIS A 139 -14.97 2.97 2.36
N GLU A 140 -14.45 3.11 1.17
CA GLU A 140 -15.14 2.71 -0.06
C GLU A 140 -14.27 1.74 -0.86
N CYS A 141 -14.89 0.93 -1.69
CA CYS A 141 -14.21 0.19 -2.75
C CYS A 141 -14.54 0.83 -4.12
N ASN A 142 -14.01 0.27 -5.19
CA ASN A 142 -14.17 0.82 -6.54
C ASN A 142 -15.64 0.95 -6.98
N SER A 143 -16.54 0.12 -6.43
CA SER A 143 -17.99 0.23 -6.73
C SER A 143 -18.60 1.60 -6.44
N SER A 144 -17.94 2.41 -5.62
CA SER A 144 -18.35 3.78 -5.29
C SER A 144 -17.83 4.85 -6.26
N LEU A 145 -16.98 4.47 -7.19
CA LEU A 145 -16.41 5.35 -8.20
C LEU A 145 -17.28 5.38 -9.47
N SER A 146 -17.09 6.40 -10.30
CA SER A 146 -17.62 6.40 -11.65
C SER A 146 -17.06 5.22 -12.44
N LYS A 147 -17.88 4.59 -13.27
CA LYS A 147 -17.45 3.48 -14.12
C LYS A 147 -16.85 3.94 -15.44
N THR A 148 -17.16 5.16 -15.87
CA THR A 148 -16.70 5.78 -17.13
C THR A 148 -16.25 7.21 -16.90
N GLY A 149 -15.70 7.84 -17.93
CA GLY A 149 -15.23 9.23 -17.90
C GLY A 149 -13.74 9.36 -17.56
N TYR A 150 -12.97 8.29 -17.70
CA TYR A 150 -11.54 8.31 -17.48
C TYR A 150 -10.75 8.54 -18.78
N ASP A 151 -9.80 9.47 -18.74
CA ASP A 151 -8.70 9.55 -19.68
C ASP A 151 -7.51 8.85 -19.06
N ASN A 152 -7.36 7.56 -19.36
CA ASN A 152 -6.34 6.73 -18.76
C ASN A 152 -5.85 5.59 -19.67
N ALA A 153 -4.64 5.10 -19.39
CA ALA A 153 -4.02 4.00 -20.10
C ALA A 153 -3.03 3.26 -19.19
N ILE A 154 -2.82 1.98 -19.48
CA ILE A 154 -1.65 1.25 -19.00
C ILE A 154 -0.52 1.52 -19.98
N VAL A 155 0.62 1.99 -19.48
CA VAL A 155 1.76 2.41 -20.29
C VAL A 155 3.06 1.78 -19.78
N VAL A 156 4.06 1.71 -20.67
CA VAL A 156 5.42 1.28 -20.33
C VAL A 156 6.36 2.48 -20.41
N LEU A 157 7.04 2.72 -19.31
CA LEU A 157 8.05 3.76 -19.14
C LEU A 157 9.46 3.16 -19.23
N ASP A 158 10.38 3.80 -19.98
CA ASP A 158 11.81 3.51 -19.92
C ASP A 158 12.43 4.29 -18.72
N PRO A 159 12.85 3.62 -17.64
CA PRO A 159 13.33 4.31 -16.44
C PRO A 159 14.75 4.87 -16.61
N ILE A 160 15.52 4.32 -17.55
CA ILE A 160 16.90 4.78 -17.85
C ILE A 160 16.86 6.01 -18.74
N HIS A 161 15.92 6.07 -19.68
CA HIS A 161 15.73 7.18 -20.60
C HIS A 161 14.36 7.84 -20.39
N PRO A 162 14.15 8.51 -19.27
CA PRO A 162 12.82 9.01 -18.88
C PRO A 162 12.27 10.10 -19.83
N ASN A 163 13.11 10.66 -20.71
CA ASN A 163 12.68 11.61 -21.73
C ASN A 163 12.07 10.94 -22.97
N ARG A 164 12.24 9.63 -23.14
CA ARG A 164 11.55 8.88 -24.21
C ARG A 164 10.05 8.90 -24.00
N GLU A 165 9.32 8.82 -25.11
CA GLU A 165 7.88 8.66 -25.09
C GLU A 165 7.51 7.30 -24.47
N MET A 166 6.45 7.29 -23.65
CA MET A 166 5.95 6.06 -23.07
C MET A 166 5.12 5.30 -24.10
N LYS A 167 5.32 3.99 -24.16
CA LYS A 167 4.52 3.10 -25.01
C LYS A 167 3.19 2.82 -24.33
N THR A 168 2.07 3.17 -24.98
CA THR A 168 0.74 2.71 -24.54
C THR A 168 0.60 1.22 -24.82
N LEU A 169 0.27 0.46 -23.77
CA LEU A 169 0.03 -0.97 -23.85
C LEU A 169 -1.46 -1.25 -23.98
N TYR A 170 -2.28 -0.55 -23.20
CA TYR A 170 -3.72 -0.76 -23.20
C TYR A 170 -4.49 0.51 -22.81
N THR A 171 -5.64 0.71 -23.45
CA THR A 171 -6.63 1.75 -23.11
C THR A 171 -8.01 1.11 -23.09
N ALA A 172 -8.80 1.36 -22.04
CA ALA A 172 -10.15 0.82 -21.97
C ALA A 172 -11.08 1.47 -23.04
N PRO A 173 -12.02 0.72 -23.59
CA PRO A 173 -13.10 1.30 -24.40
C PRO A 173 -13.98 2.23 -23.56
N ASP A 174 -14.74 3.10 -24.23
CA ASP A 174 -15.79 3.94 -23.66
C ASP A 174 -15.35 4.79 -22.44
N SER A 175 -14.09 5.22 -22.42
CA SER A 175 -13.49 5.94 -21.28
C SER A 175 -13.65 5.19 -19.96
N GLY A 176 -13.60 3.86 -19.98
CA GLY A 176 -13.60 3.02 -18.79
C GLY A 176 -12.31 3.19 -17.96
N TYR A 177 -12.37 2.81 -16.71
CA TYR A 177 -11.21 2.75 -15.84
C TYR A 177 -10.26 1.63 -16.23
N VAL A 178 -8.95 1.85 -16.09
CA VAL A 178 -7.92 0.79 -16.04
C VAL A 178 -6.97 1.05 -14.88
N GLY A 179 -6.59 0.00 -14.15
CA GLY A 179 -5.67 0.10 -13.01
C GLY A 179 -5.62 -1.18 -12.19
N GLU A 180 -5.08 -1.09 -10.99
CA GLU A 180 -4.91 -2.23 -10.08
C GLU A 180 -4.15 -3.38 -10.77
N ILE A 181 -2.96 -3.04 -11.27
CA ILE A 181 -2.13 -3.95 -12.06
C ILE A 181 -1.39 -4.93 -11.14
N ASP A 182 -1.39 -6.21 -11.51
CA ASP A 182 -0.47 -7.20 -10.97
C ASP A 182 0.27 -7.95 -12.08
N LEU A 183 1.61 -7.88 -12.08
CA LEU A 183 2.45 -8.53 -13.09
C LEU A 183 2.81 -9.96 -12.64
N HIS A 184 2.56 -10.94 -13.49
CA HIS A 184 2.97 -12.32 -13.26
C HIS A 184 4.49 -12.44 -13.05
N TRP A 185 4.93 -13.46 -12.29
CA TRP A 185 6.35 -13.67 -11.94
C TRP A 185 7.26 -13.81 -13.15
N ASN A 186 6.76 -14.42 -14.24
CA ASN A 186 7.52 -14.57 -15.49
C ASN A 186 7.61 -13.29 -16.34
N ALA A 187 6.94 -12.20 -15.92
CA ALA A 187 6.89 -10.91 -16.60
C ALA A 187 6.34 -10.97 -18.04
N GLU A 188 5.47 -11.93 -18.38
CA GLU A 188 4.91 -12.10 -19.72
C GLU A 188 3.46 -11.62 -19.83
N LYS A 189 2.74 -11.54 -18.73
CA LYS A 189 1.33 -11.17 -18.66
C LYS A 189 1.00 -10.48 -17.33
N MET A 190 -0.11 -9.77 -17.30
CA MET A 190 -0.57 -9.07 -16.10
C MET A 190 -2.08 -9.19 -15.93
N LEU A 191 -2.53 -9.10 -14.67
CA LEU A 191 -3.91 -8.80 -14.31
C LEU A 191 -4.09 -7.29 -14.23
N PHE A 192 -5.31 -6.84 -14.50
CA PHE A 192 -5.72 -5.45 -14.27
C PHE A 192 -7.23 -5.38 -14.08
N THR A 193 -7.66 -4.35 -13.40
CA THR A 193 -9.08 -4.02 -13.27
C THR A 193 -9.49 -3.08 -14.37
N GLN A 194 -10.61 -3.37 -15.01
CA GLN A 194 -11.27 -2.50 -15.96
C GLN A 194 -12.74 -2.32 -15.58
N SER A 195 -13.27 -1.13 -15.79
CA SER A 195 -14.71 -0.90 -15.75
C SER A 195 -15.31 -0.75 -17.14
N ASP A 196 -16.56 -1.12 -17.26
CA ASP A 196 -17.47 -0.73 -18.32
C ASP A 196 -18.60 0.16 -17.73
N SER A 197 -19.67 0.43 -18.50
CA SER A 197 -20.80 1.22 -18.00
C SER A 197 -21.58 0.52 -16.87
N MET A 198 -21.43 -0.79 -16.69
CA MET A 198 -22.25 -1.60 -15.78
C MET A 198 -21.47 -2.03 -14.53
N SER A 199 -20.19 -2.45 -14.69
CA SER A 199 -19.46 -3.14 -13.65
C SER A 199 -17.95 -2.98 -13.75
N TRP A 200 -17.28 -3.39 -12.69
CA TRP A 200 -15.83 -3.54 -12.59
C TRP A 200 -15.49 -5.02 -12.74
N LYS A 201 -14.51 -5.35 -13.58
CA LYS A 201 -14.09 -6.73 -13.84
C LYS A 201 -12.56 -6.85 -13.86
N VAL A 202 -12.08 -8.05 -13.54
CA VAL A 202 -10.66 -8.42 -13.66
C VAL A 202 -10.41 -8.95 -15.06
N PHE A 203 -9.38 -8.41 -15.70
CA PHE A 203 -8.88 -8.82 -17.00
C PHE A 203 -7.44 -9.30 -16.92
N GLU A 204 -7.03 -10.11 -17.88
CA GLU A 204 -5.65 -10.51 -18.12
C GLU A 204 -5.21 -10.08 -19.52
N ILE A 205 -3.97 -9.64 -19.68
CA ILE A 205 -3.38 -9.25 -20.95
C ILE A 205 -1.87 -9.58 -20.95
N LYS A 206 -1.30 -9.91 -22.11
CA LYS A 206 0.17 -10.03 -22.24
C LYS A 206 0.82 -8.64 -22.25
N ILE A 207 2.10 -8.58 -21.85
CA ILE A 207 2.85 -7.30 -21.82
C ILE A 207 3.16 -6.73 -23.20
N ASP A 208 2.92 -7.47 -24.27
CA ASP A 208 2.96 -6.97 -25.65
C ASP A 208 1.64 -6.31 -26.09
N GLY A 209 0.59 -6.40 -25.28
CA GLY A 209 -0.75 -5.87 -25.56
C GLY A 209 -1.70 -6.88 -26.19
N SER A 210 -1.26 -8.11 -26.44
CA SER A 210 -2.10 -9.14 -27.07
C SER A 210 -2.81 -10.02 -26.04
N GLY A 211 -3.80 -10.79 -26.50
CA GLY A 211 -4.45 -11.84 -25.71
C GLY A 211 -5.28 -11.34 -24.53
N GLN A 212 -5.85 -10.13 -24.62
CA GLN A 212 -6.75 -9.64 -23.59
C GLN A 212 -7.96 -10.55 -23.41
N ARG A 213 -8.30 -10.86 -22.16
CA ARG A 213 -9.50 -11.62 -21.79
C ARG A 213 -10.03 -11.18 -20.44
N GLN A 214 -11.34 -11.21 -20.29
CA GLN A 214 -11.97 -11.07 -18.97
C GLN A 214 -11.78 -12.38 -18.19
N VAL A 215 -11.31 -12.27 -16.94
CA VAL A 215 -11.10 -13.43 -16.07
C VAL A 215 -12.25 -13.60 -15.08
N SER A 216 -12.69 -12.52 -14.43
CA SER A 216 -13.80 -12.59 -13.45
C SER A 216 -15.16 -12.73 -14.16
N GLN A 217 -15.66 -13.96 -14.26
CA GLN A 217 -16.98 -14.25 -14.82
C GLN A 217 -18.06 -14.16 -13.74
N THR A 218 -18.52 -12.92 -13.47
CA THR A 218 -19.52 -12.63 -12.43
C THR A 218 -20.70 -11.86 -13.04
N PRO A 219 -21.90 -11.87 -12.42
CA PRO A 219 -23.03 -11.04 -12.82
C PRO A 219 -22.65 -9.56 -12.97
N HIS A 220 -23.42 -8.83 -13.77
CA HIS A 220 -23.14 -7.41 -14.08
C HIS A 220 -23.29 -6.48 -12.87
N ASP A 221 -24.04 -6.88 -11.84
CA ASP A 221 -24.23 -6.13 -10.60
C ASP A 221 -23.16 -6.46 -9.53
N VAL A 222 -22.19 -7.34 -9.85
CA VAL A 222 -21.07 -7.71 -9.00
C VAL A 222 -19.79 -7.07 -9.53
N ASP A 223 -19.23 -6.17 -8.75
CA ASP A 223 -17.95 -5.53 -9.04
C ASP A 223 -16.78 -6.41 -8.57
N CYS A 224 -15.74 -6.52 -9.39
CA CYS A 224 -14.51 -7.25 -9.12
C CYS A 224 -13.29 -6.40 -9.46
N GLY A 225 -12.22 -6.48 -8.66
CA GLY A 225 -10.98 -5.74 -8.91
C GLY A 225 -9.88 -6.11 -7.94
N ASP A 226 -8.80 -5.36 -7.94
CA ASP A 226 -7.68 -5.49 -7.00
C ASP A 226 -7.14 -6.93 -6.96
N ALA A 227 -6.86 -7.50 -8.13
CA ALA A 227 -6.50 -8.91 -8.29
C ALA A 227 -5.00 -9.15 -8.20
N CYS A 228 -4.62 -10.30 -7.64
CA CYS A 228 -3.24 -10.74 -7.51
C CYS A 228 -3.11 -12.22 -7.95
N TYR A 229 -2.06 -12.54 -8.72
CA TYR A 229 -1.72 -13.94 -9.00
C TYR A 229 -1.32 -14.68 -7.74
N MET A 230 -1.66 -15.97 -7.67
CA MET A 230 -1.20 -16.90 -6.64
C MET A 230 -0.32 -17.99 -7.27
N PRO A 231 0.72 -18.50 -6.55
CA PRO A 231 1.70 -19.43 -7.12
C PRO A 231 1.13 -20.80 -7.51
N ASN A 232 -0.07 -21.14 -7.03
CA ASN A 232 -0.80 -22.35 -7.42
C ASN A 232 -1.58 -22.21 -8.74
N GLY A 233 -1.35 -21.14 -9.50
CA GLY A 233 -2.05 -20.83 -10.75
C GLY A 233 -3.45 -20.25 -10.57
N ASN A 234 -3.86 -19.96 -9.34
CA ASN A 234 -5.13 -19.28 -9.04
C ASN A 234 -4.93 -17.75 -8.95
N ILE A 235 -6.04 -17.05 -8.78
CA ILE A 235 -6.10 -15.59 -8.62
C ILE A 235 -6.91 -15.28 -7.36
N VAL A 236 -6.40 -14.38 -6.51
CA VAL A 236 -7.16 -13.75 -5.43
C VAL A 236 -7.57 -12.35 -5.87
N PHE A 237 -8.79 -11.92 -5.55
CA PHE A 237 -9.32 -10.63 -5.99
C PHE A 237 -10.40 -10.11 -5.03
N GLY A 238 -10.59 -8.79 -5.03
CA GLY A 238 -11.68 -8.15 -4.33
C GLY A 238 -13.01 -8.27 -5.09
N SER A 239 -14.11 -8.54 -4.38
CA SER A 239 -15.44 -8.58 -5.00
C SER A 239 -16.54 -8.14 -4.05
N THR A 240 -17.60 -7.54 -4.63
CA THR A 240 -18.83 -7.17 -3.92
C THR A 240 -19.89 -8.28 -3.92
N ALA A 241 -19.53 -9.50 -4.31
CA ALA A 241 -20.45 -10.63 -4.44
C ALA A 241 -21.10 -11.08 -3.11
N SER A 242 -20.52 -10.70 -1.97
CA SER A 242 -21.14 -10.91 -0.65
C SER A 242 -22.40 -10.06 -0.41
N ILE A 243 -22.66 -9.05 -1.28
CA ILE A 243 -23.80 -8.14 -1.21
C ILE A 243 -23.94 -7.49 0.19
N GLN A 244 -22.82 -7.14 0.79
CA GLN A 244 -22.74 -6.44 2.07
C GLN A 244 -22.55 -4.94 1.85
N SER A 245 -22.86 -4.14 2.86
CA SER A 245 -22.65 -2.69 2.83
C SER A 245 -21.94 -2.18 4.08
N VAL A 246 -21.20 -1.10 3.91
CA VAL A 246 -20.55 -0.39 5.00
C VAL A 246 -21.58 0.21 5.94
N PRO A 247 -21.63 -0.16 7.23
CA PRO A 247 -22.69 0.25 8.14
C PRO A 247 -22.82 1.76 8.32
N CYS A 248 -21.73 2.49 8.46
CA CYS A 248 -21.77 3.94 8.65
C CYS A 248 -22.25 4.75 7.43
N TRP A 249 -22.37 4.10 6.26
CA TRP A 249 -22.92 4.69 5.04
C TRP A 249 -24.39 4.30 4.80
N HIS A 250 -25.09 3.83 5.81
CA HIS A 250 -26.51 3.53 5.74
C HIS A 250 -26.91 2.61 4.58
N GLY A 251 -26.10 1.62 4.27
CA GLY A 251 -26.34 0.69 3.18
C GLY A 251 -26.03 1.21 1.77
N GLN A 252 -25.46 2.40 1.63
CA GLN A 252 -25.22 3.04 0.33
C GLN A 252 -23.88 2.69 -0.30
N ARG A 253 -22.96 2.09 0.43
CA ARG A 253 -21.61 1.73 -0.05
C ARG A 253 -21.40 0.24 0.10
N ARG A 254 -21.10 -0.43 -1.03
CA ARG A 254 -20.84 -1.87 -1.04
C ARG A 254 -19.49 -2.20 -0.41
N VAL A 255 -19.44 -3.33 0.26
CA VAL A 255 -18.22 -3.92 0.80
C VAL A 255 -17.53 -4.78 -0.27
N SER A 256 -16.20 -4.74 -0.31
CA SER A 256 -15.37 -5.66 -1.07
C SER A 256 -14.71 -6.65 -0.11
N ASN A 257 -14.98 -7.93 -0.31
CA ASN A 257 -14.29 -9.04 0.35
C ASN A 257 -13.39 -9.77 -0.63
N LEU A 258 -12.43 -10.58 -0.14
CA LEU A 258 -11.54 -11.35 -0.99
C LEU A 258 -12.19 -12.67 -1.42
N TYR A 259 -12.02 -12.97 -2.69
CA TYR A 259 -12.44 -14.19 -3.37
C TYR A 259 -11.25 -14.81 -4.08
N ALA A 260 -11.30 -16.11 -4.31
CA ALA A 260 -10.34 -16.83 -5.12
C ALA A 260 -11.04 -17.46 -6.33
N MET A 261 -10.33 -17.55 -7.46
CA MET A 261 -10.75 -18.24 -8.67
C MET A 261 -9.56 -18.93 -9.33
N LYS A 262 -9.84 -19.89 -10.20
CA LYS A 262 -8.82 -20.45 -11.08
C LYS A 262 -8.40 -19.45 -12.14
N ASN A 263 -7.24 -19.65 -12.76
CA ASN A 263 -6.75 -18.78 -13.84
C ASN A 263 -7.68 -18.70 -15.05
N ASP A 264 -8.49 -19.72 -15.29
CA ASP A 264 -9.51 -19.72 -16.35
C ASP A 264 -10.80 -18.94 -15.98
N GLY A 265 -10.87 -18.42 -14.74
CA GLY A 265 -12.03 -17.71 -14.21
C GLY A 265 -13.09 -18.59 -13.55
N SER A 266 -12.91 -19.90 -13.56
CA SER A 266 -13.83 -20.85 -12.94
C SER A 266 -13.58 -21.00 -11.43
N GLY A 267 -14.53 -21.61 -10.72
CA GLY A 267 -14.37 -21.97 -9.31
C GLY A 267 -14.29 -20.77 -8.35
N ILE A 268 -14.99 -19.69 -8.67
CA ILE A 268 -15.04 -18.50 -7.80
C ILE A 268 -15.60 -18.89 -6.45
N ARG A 269 -14.87 -18.59 -5.39
CA ARG A 269 -15.31 -18.79 -4.01
C ARG A 269 -14.82 -17.70 -3.08
N GLN A 270 -15.60 -17.36 -2.09
CA GLN A 270 -15.24 -16.41 -1.04
C GLN A 270 -14.13 -17.01 -0.14
N VAL A 271 -13.14 -16.18 0.22
CA VAL A 271 -12.04 -16.57 1.12
C VAL A 271 -11.91 -15.67 2.35
N CYS A 272 -12.54 -14.48 2.34
CA CYS A 272 -12.74 -13.63 3.51
C CYS A 272 -14.23 -13.39 3.73
N PHE A 273 -14.68 -13.42 5.00
CA PHE A 273 -16.10 -13.41 5.38
C PHE A 273 -16.39 -12.28 6.39
N ASP A 274 -15.80 -11.13 6.19
CA ASP A 274 -15.86 -10.01 7.13
C ASP A 274 -17.01 -9.07 6.80
N GLN A 275 -17.47 -8.32 7.81
CA GLN A 275 -18.48 -7.26 7.62
C GLN A 275 -17.97 -6.17 6.68
N ASP A 276 -16.68 -5.83 6.78
CA ASP A 276 -16.10 -4.70 6.08
C ASP A 276 -15.03 -5.13 5.10
N HIS A 277 -14.24 -4.14 4.61
CA HIS A 277 -13.37 -4.34 3.48
C HIS A 277 -12.12 -5.16 3.77
N ASN A 278 -11.78 -6.02 2.82
CA ASN A 278 -10.45 -6.58 2.64
C ASN A 278 -9.87 -6.05 1.32
N PHE A 279 -8.66 -5.45 1.36
CA PHE A 279 -8.05 -4.74 0.23
C PHE A 279 -6.61 -5.17 -0.03
N HIS A 280 -6.14 -4.87 -1.24
CA HIS A 280 -4.74 -4.89 -1.65
C HIS A 280 -4.02 -6.21 -1.39
N PRO A 281 -4.58 -7.34 -1.89
CA PRO A 281 -3.91 -8.61 -1.77
C PRO A 281 -2.57 -8.59 -2.50
N SER A 282 -1.54 -9.16 -1.87
CA SER A 282 -0.23 -9.37 -2.46
C SER A 282 0.39 -10.65 -1.90
N MET A 283 1.40 -11.20 -2.58
CA MET A 283 2.00 -12.45 -2.14
C MET A 283 3.23 -12.23 -1.27
N LEU A 284 3.30 -12.94 -0.16
CA LEU A 284 4.54 -13.13 0.59
C LEU A 284 5.41 -14.22 -0.04
N PRO A 285 6.75 -14.17 0.09
CA PRO A 285 7.65 -15.21 -0.43
C PRO A 285 7.35 -16.63 0.09
N ASN A 286 6.75 -16.73 1.28
CA ASN A 286 6.33 -18.02 1.86
C ASN A 286 5.03 -18.58 1.29
N GLY A 287 4.42 -17.91 0.30
CA GLY A 287 3.21 -18.35 -0.38
C GLY A 287 1.89 -17.91 0.27
N GLN A 288 1.93 -17.17 1.36
CA GLN A 288 0.72 -16.59 1.97
C GLN A 288 0.28 -15.32 1.24
N VAL A 289 -1.03 -15.07 1.24
CA VAL A 289 -1.64 -13.82 0.78
C VAL A 289 -1.57 -12.80 1.92
N LEU A 290 -0.92 -11.68 1.67
CA LEU A 290 -0.89 -10.50 2.55
C LEU A 290 -2.00 -9.54 2.11
N PHE A 291 -2.78 -8.98 3.03
CA PHE A 291 -3.84 -8.03 2.70
C PHE A 291 -4.17 -7.10 3.86
N HIS A 292 -4.82 -5.98 3.55
CA HIS A 292 -5.38 -5.05 4.52
C HIS A 292 -6.81 -5.48 4.89
N ARG A 293 -7.14 -5.46 6.19
CA ARG A 293 -8.50 -5.66 6.70
C ARG A 293 -8.95 -4.46 7.51
N TRP A 294 -10.15 -4.01 7.25
CA TRP A 294 -10.87 -3.09 8.12
C TRP A 294 -11.93 -3.84 8.92
N ASP A 295 -11.83 -3.79 10.24
CA ASP A 295 -12.81 -4.34 11.16
C ASP A 295 -13.60 -3.21 11.80
N TYR A 296 -14.81 -2.98 11.32
CA TYR A 296 -15.77 -2.02 11.87
C TYR A 296 -16.75 -2.75 12.79
N THR A 297 -16.24 -3.26 13.89
CA THR A 297 -16.95 -4.16 14.83
C THR A 297 -17.02 -3.56 16.22
N GLY A 298 -17.53 -4.28 17.21
CA GLY A 298 -17.80 -3.81 18.57
C GLY A 298 -16.62 -3.27 19.37
N ILE A 299 -15.38 -3.44 18.88
CA ILE A 299 -14.18 -2.89 19.50
C ILE A 299 -13.61 -1.84 18.55
N SER A 300 -13.45 -0.60 18.99
CA SER A 300 -12.65 0.39 18.29
C SER A 300 -12.98 0.63 16.79
N HIS A 301 -14.10 0.22 16.36
CA HIS A 301 -14.74 0.26 15.05
C HIS A 301 -14.00 0.96 13.90
N ILE A 302 -13.79 2.27 14.03
CA ILE A 302 -13.27 3.13 12.96
C ILE A 302 -11.78 2.88 12.75
N TYR A 303 -11.05 2.62 13.82
CA TYR A 303 -9.59 2.59 13.85
C TYR A 303 -8.98 1.22 13.60
N PHE A 304 -9.77 0.16 13.65
CA PHE A 304 -9.23 -1.19 13.61
C PHE A 304 -8.95 -1.63 12.17
N ARG A 305 -7.77 -1.24 11.70
CA ARG A 305 -7.29 -1.49 10.34
C ARG A 305 -5.92 -2.13 10.37
N GLN A 306 -5.87 -3.40 10.08
CA GLN A 306 -4.72 -4.27 10.32
C GLN A 306 -4.22 -4.92 9.03
N LEU A 307 -2.97 -5.39 9.07
CA LEU A 307 -2.44 -6.30 8.06
C LEU A 307 -2.69 -7.73 8.46
N MET A 308 -3.26 -8.47 7.54
CA MET A 308 -3.61 -9.88 7.67
C MET A 308 -2.81 -10.72 6.70
N VAL A 309 -2.65 -11.99 7.03
CA VAL A 309 -2.23 -13.03 6.09
C VAL A 309 -3.20 -14.20 6.12
N MET A 310 -3.26 -14.91 4.99
CA MET A 310 -3.98 -16.18 4.87
C MET A 310 -3.25 -17.11 3.90
N ASN A 311 -3.55 -18.40 3.96
CA ASN A 311 -3.19 -19.31 2.90
C ASN A 311 -4.01 -19.01 1.62
N PRO A 312 -3.55 -19.40 0.42
CA PRO A 312 -4.28 -19.17 -0.83
C PRO A 312 -5.70 -19.72 -0.86
N ASP A 313 -6.01 -20.68 -0.02
CA ASP A 313 -7.33 -21.29 0.15
C ASP A 313 -8.23 -20.58 1.18
N GLY A 314 -7.79 -19.48 1.78
CA GLY A 314 -8.51 -18.71 2.80
C GLY A 314 -8.35 -19.25 4.22
N THR A 315 -7.65 -20.37 4.41
CA THR A 315 -7.38 -20.91 5.77
C THR A 315 -6.22 -20.18 6.45
N GLY A 316 -6.05 -20.36 7.75
CA GLY A 316 -4.94 -19.83 8.51
C GLY A 316 -4.90 -18.29 8.58
N GLN A 317 -6.07 -17.65 8.50
CA GLN A 317 -6.17 -16.19 8.62
C GLN A 317 -5.67 -15.72 9.98
N ARG A 318 -4.77 -14.76 9.98
CA ARG A 318 -4.26 -14.13 11.20
C ARG A 318 -3.75 -12.73 10.91
N ALA A 319 -3.87 -11.87 11.90
CA ALA A 319 -3.20 -10.58 11.85
C ALA A 319 -1.68 -10.74 12.00
N ILE A 320 -0.93 -9.93 11.28
CA ILE A 320 0.53 -9.86 11.42
C ILE A 320 1.00 -8.50 11.90
N TYR A 321 0.18 -7.45 11.75
CA TYR A 321 0.45 -6.14 12.32
C TYR A 321 -0.85 -5.36 12.56
N GLY A 322 -0.93 -4.68 13.71
CA GLY A 322 -2.04 -3.81 14.10
C GLY A 322 -3.18 -4.53 14.82
N SER A 323 -3.07 -5.84 15.08
CA SER A 323 -4.09 -6.57 15.84
C SER A 323 -4.20 -6.08 17.27
N ASN A 324 -5.45 -5.94 17.74
CA ASN A 324 -5.76 -5.50 19.10
C ASN A 324 -5.04 -4.19 19.47
N SER A 325 -4.89 -3.29 18.51
CA SER A 325 -4.18 -2.03 18.63
C SER A 325 -4.97 -0.92 17.94
N TRP A 326 -4.88 0.29 18.49
CA TRP A 326 -5.51 1.47 17.94
C TRP A 326 -4.74 2.07 16.76
N PHE A 327 -3.45 1.79 16.70
CA PHE A 327 -2.56 2.20 15.64
C PHE A 327 -2.02 0.96 14.89
N PRO A 328 -1.86 0.99 13.58
CA PRO A 328 -2.01 2.13 12.68
C PRO A 328 -3.47 2.41 12.29
N ASN A 329 -3.76 3.66 11.91
CA ASN A 329 -5.08 4.03 11.41
C ASN A 329 -5.44 3.28 10.12
N SER A 330 -4.49 3.16 9.19
CA SER A 330 -4.62 2.37 7.96
C SER A 330 -3.25 2.09 7.36
N LEU A 331 -3.08 0.91 6.77
CA LEU A 331 -1.90 0.53 5.99
C LEU A 331 -2.36 0.01 4.64
N TYR A 332 -2.16 0.80 3.58
CA TYR A 332 -2.59 0.47 2.22
C TYR A 332 -1.43 -0.02 1.36
N PHE A 333 -1.76 -0.77 0.31
CA PHE A 333 -0.82 -1.28 -0.69
C PHE A 333 0.39 -2.01 -0.10
N PRO A 334 0.19 -2.94 0.85
CA PRO A 334 1.30 -3.62 1.49
C PRO A 334 2.00 -4.57 0.50
N ARG A 335 3.34 -4.55 0.50
CA ARG A 335 4.15 -5.49 -0.29
C ARG A 335 5.33 -5.99 0.54
N ALA A 336 5.61 -7.29 0.45
CA ALA A 336 6.79 -7.87 1.07
C ALA A 336 8.07 -7.32 0.41
N LEU A 337 9.10 -7.09 1.21
CA LEU A 337 10.43 -6.87 0.66
C LEU A 337 11.00 -8.18 0.10
N PRO A 338 11.76 -8.15 -1.00
CA PRO A 338 12.32 -9.35 -1.61
C PRO A 338 13.07 -10.23 -0.60
N GLY A 339 12.75 -11.52 -0.60
CA GLY A 339 13.36 -12.50 0.29
C GLY A 339 12.90 -12.46 1.76
N SER A 340 11.94 -11.60 2.11
CA SER A 340 11.43 -11.48 3.48
C SER A 340 9.93 -11.68 3.55
N SER A 341 9.46 -12.45 4.54
CA SER A 341 8.04 -12.57 4.89
C SER A 341 7.65 -11.72 6.11
N SER A 342 8.59 -11.00 6.70
CA SER A 342 8.36 -10.14 7.87
C SER A 342 8.50 -8.65 7.56
N LYS A 343 9.36 -8.30 6.60
CA LYS A 343 9.58 -6.90 6.19
C LYS A 343 8.63 -6.52 5.08
N ILE A 344 7.86 -5.47 5.33
CA ILE A 344 6.76 -5.01 4.46
C ILE A 344 6.95 -3.52 4.23
N ILE A 345 6.79 -3.07 2.99
CA ILE A 345 6.60 -1.67 2.64
C ILE A 345 5.12 -1.40 2.45
N ALA A 346 4.62 -0.29 2.96
CA ALA A 346 3.21 0.08 2.88
C ALA A 346 3.01 1.60 2.92
N ILE A 347 1.78 2.04 2.69
CA ILE A 347 1.34 3.43 2.85
C ILE A 347 0.56 3.57 4.15
N LEU A 348 1.11 4.33 5.10
CA LEU A 348 0.42 4.71 6.33
C LEU A 348 -0.50 5.90 6.05
N SER A 349 -1.79 5.76 6.31
CA SER A 349 -2.82 6.78 6.06
C SER A 349 -3.70 7.00 7.28
N GLY A 350 -4.53 8.04 7.27
CA GLY A 350 -5.65 8.20 8.19
C GLY A 350 -6.80 7.24 7.87
N TYR A 351 -7.78 7.13 8.75
CA TYR A 351 -8.97 6.35 8.44
C TYR A 351 -10.01 7.14 7.62
N HIS A 352 -9.96 8.47 7.65
CA HIS A 352 -10.60 9.39 6.69
C HIS A 352 -9.54 10.23 5.96
N GLY A 353 -9.98 11.19 5.15
CA GLY A 353 -9.09 12.18 4.55
C GLY A 353 -8.42 11.70 3.27
N ALA A 354 -7.11 11.76 3.22
CA ALA A 354 -6.30 11.56 2.01
C ALA A 354 -6.44 10.17 1.36
N HIS A 355 -7.50 9.87 0.68
CA HIS A 355 -7.86 8.70 -0.13
C HIS A 355 -6.76 7.65 -0.33
N ARG A 356 -6.49 6.82 0.69
CA ARG A 356 -5.48 5.74 0.73
C ARG A 356 -4.04 6.18 0.51
N MET A 357 -3.77 7.48 0.34
CA MET A 357 -2.43 8.04 0.22
C MET A 357 -1.89 8.48 1.59
N GLY A 358 -0.60 8.58 1.74
CA GLY A 358 0.00 9.00 3.01
C GLY A 358 1.51 8.86 3.05
N GLN A 359 2.02 8.43 4.20
CA GLN A 359 3.45 8.25 4.43
C GLN A 359 3.93 6.90 3.91
N LEU A 360 5.11 6.88 3.29
CA LEU A 360 5.76 5.64 2.87
C LEU A 360 6.54 5.05 4.07
N VAL A 361 6.17 3.85 4.48
CA VAL A 361 6.71 3.22 5.70
C VAL A 361 7.23 1.81 5.45
N ILE A 362 8.25 1.42 6.20
CA ILE A 362 8.75 0.05 6.30
C ILE A 362 8.37 -0.51 7.66
N LEU A 363 7.83 -1.72 7.64
CA LEU A 363 7.48 -2.52 8.79
C LEU A 363 8.39 -3.75 8.86
N ASP A 364 8.71 -4.21 10.07
CA ASP A 364 9.28 -5.52 10.34
C ASP A 364 8.53 -6.20 11.49
N THR A 365 7.71 -7.17 11.15
CA THR A 365 6.86 -7.87 12.12
C THR A 365 7.66 -8.71 13.13
N HIS A 366 8.95 -8.97 12.89
CA HIS A 366 9.85 -9.59 13.88
C HIS A 366 10.23 -8.62 15.00
N GLN A 367 10.18 -7.31 14.78
CA GLN A 367 10.46 -6.31 15.82
C GLN A 367 9.24 -5.98 16.66
N GLY A 368 8.04 -6.29 16.16
CA GLY A 368 6.77 -6.09 16.83
C GLY A 368 5.61 -6.05 15.85
N PHE A 369 4.40 -6.24 16.34
CA PHE A 369 3.20 -6.38 15.50
C PHE A 369 2.03 -5.49 15.95
N TYR A 370 2.30 -4.48 16.76
CA TYR A 370 1.31 -3.45 17.16
C TYR A 370 2.00 -2.16 17.61
N GLU A 371 1.27 -1.06 17.61
CA GLU A 371 1.70 0.31 17.93
C GLU A 371 2.93 0.72 17.11
N GLU A 372 3.88 1.44 17.69
CA GLU A 372 5.15 1.81 17.07
C GLU A 372 6.14 0.63 16.90
N LYS A 373 5.91 -0.45 17.61
CA LYS A 373 6.75 -1.64 17.56
C LYS A 373 6.60 -2.31 16.19
N GLY A 374 7.66 -2.50 15.49
CA GLY A 374 7.66 -3.02 14.14
C GLY A 374 7.64 -1.94 13.05
N LEU A 375 7.36 -0.68 13.35
CA LEU A 375 7.58 0.43 12.43
C LEU A 375 9.07 0.77 12.40
N VAL A 376 9.75 0.33 11.31
CA VAL A 376 11.21 0.47 11.20
C VAL A 376 11.60 1.85 10.72
N GLN A 377 10.89 2.38 9.72
CA GLN A 377 11.28 3.61 9.07
C GLN A 377 10.11 4.30 8.34
N ARG A 378 10.08 5.62 8.40
CA ARG A 378 9.35 6.49 7.49
C ARG A 378 10.32 6.95 6.40
N LEU A 379 10.09 6.57 5.16
CA LEU A 379 10.91 7.00 4.03
C LEU A 379 10.58 8.44 3.61
N SER A 380 11.61 9.18 3.22
CA SER A 380 11.56 10.62 2.92
C SER A 380 11.10 11.49 4.11
N GLY A 381 11.23 10.95 5.31
CA GLY A 381 10.90 11.62 6.56
C GLY A 381 12.03 12.42 7.18
N CYS A 382 13.17 12.55 6.52
CA CYS A 382 14.38 13.22 7.05
C CYS A 382 14.80 12.65 8.43
N GLY A 383 14.72 11.32 8.59
CA GLY A 383 15.06 10.64 9.84
C GLY A 383 14.02 10.77 10.95
N GLN A 384 12.85 11.34 10.66
CA GLN A 384 11.77 11.45 11.64
C GLN A 384 11.16 10.08 11.92
N ALA A 385 10.92 9.81 13.21
CA ALA A 385 10.19 8.63 13.64
C ALA A 385 8.69 8.74 13.26
N ILE A 386 8.06 7.58 13.14
CA ILE A 386 6.61 7.50 12.99
C ILE A 386 6.00 7.64 14.39
N GLU A 387 5.12 8.62 14.56
CA GLU A 387 4.39 8.77 15.81
C GLU A 387 3.12 7.91 15.78
N PRO A 388 2.87 7.07 16.78
CA PRO A 388 1.69 6.21 16.86
C PRO A 388 0.45 7.04 17.29
N LYS A 389 0.05 8.00 16.45
CA LYS A 389 -1.13 8.84 16.67
C LYS A 389 -2.33 8.30 15.94
N ILE A 390 -3.47 8.31 16.63
CA ILE A 390 -4.78 8.01 16.04
C ILE A 390 -5.45 9.34 15.72
N ARG A 391 -5.59 9.59 14.43
CA ARG A 391 -6.26 10.77 13.90
C ARG A 391 -7.10 10.40 12.69
N ASP A 392 -8.24 11.06 12.57
CA ASP A 392 -9.10 10.96 11.40
C ASP A 392 -8.34 11.31 10.12
N ASN A 393 -7.65 12.41 10.13
CA ASN A 393 -6.91 12.99 9.02
C ASN A 393 -5.38 12.95 9.24
N LEU A 394 -4.86 11.83 9.75
CA LEU A 394 -3.47 11.68 10.21
C LEU A 394 -2.42 12.27 9.25
N VAL A 395 -2.64 12.13 7.96
CA VAL A 395 -1.65 12.48 6.93
C VAL A 395 -2.07 13.64 6.02
N ASP A 396 -3.19 14.31 6.29
CA ASP A 396 -3.72 15.35 5.38
C ASP A 396 -2.73 16.51 5.18
N GLU A 397 -2.04 16.91 6.24
CA GLU A 397 -1.07 18.00 6.21
C GLU A 397 0.37 17.52 5.87
N ASP A 398 0.58 16.21 5.79
CA ASP A 398 1.91 15.63 5.50
C ASP A 398 2.21 15.64 4.00
N TRP A 399 3.40 16.06 3.65
CA TRP A 399 3.94 16.01 2.31
C TRP A 399 5.34 15.42 2.32
N PRO A 400 5.73 14.66 1.30
CA PRO A 400 4.95 14.22 0.12
C PRO A 400 3.87 13.19 0.45
N LYS A 401 2.87 13.05 -0.47
CA LYS A 401 1.92 11.94 -0.47
C LYS A 401 2.45 10.80 -1.32
N PHE A 402 2.25 9.56 -0.86
CA PHE A 402 2.70 8.35 -1.55
C PHE A 402 1.55 7.41 -1.85
N LEU A 403 1.70 6.63 -2.93
CA LEU A 403 0.83 5.52 -3.35
C LEU A 403 1.66 4.41 -4.00
N HIS A 404 1.16 3.18 -3.99
CA HIS A 404 1.60 2.05 -4.80
C HIS A 404 3.12 1.79 -4.75
N PRO A 405 3.71 1.55 -3.58
CA PRO A 405 5.12 1.21 -3.47
C PRO A 405 5.40 -0.15 -4.11
N PHE A 406 6.50 -0.25 -4.85
CA PHE A 406 7.00 -1.50 -5.39
C PHE A 406 8.48 -1.70 -5.08
N PRO A 407 8.86 -2.74 -4.31
CA PRO A 407 10.24 -2.99 -3.94
C PRO A 407 11.06 -3.54 -5.12
N LEU A 408 12.19 -2.89 -5.43
CA LEU A 408 13.20 -3.39 -6.36
C LEU A 408 14.20 -4.30 -5.63
N SER A 409 14.45 -3.98 -4.37
CA SER A 409 15.24 -4.77 -3.40
C SER A 409 14.70 -4.49 -1.99
N ASP A 410 15.41 -4.94 -0.97
CA ASP A 410 15.15 -4.60 0.43
C ASP A 410 15.48 -3.13 0.78
N LYS A 411 16.16 -2.40 -0.13
CA LYS A 411 16.65 -1.03 0.08
C LYS A 411 16.11 0.01 -0.91
N TYR A 412 15.69 -0.40 -2.10
CA TYR A 412 15.31 0.51 -3.19
C TYR A 412 13.90 0.20 -3.70
N PHE A 413 13.11 1.25 -3.96
CA PHE A 413 11.68 1.15 -4.24
C PHE A 413 11.27 2.08 -5.38
N LEU A 414 10.41 1.62 -6.28
CA LEU A 414 9.61 2.52 -7.11
C LEU A 414 8.33 2.89 -6.36
N VAL A 415 7.90 4.13 -6.48
CA VAL A 415 6.70 4.60 -5.81
C VAL A 415 6.06 5.74 -6.61
N SER A 416 4.74 5.81 -6.57
CA SER A 416 4.03 7.02 -7.02
C SER A 416 4.08 8.04 -5.90
N ALA A 417 4.53 9.27 -6.20
CA ALA A 417 4.58 10.35 -5.22
C ALA A 417 4.05 11.66 -5.78
N TRP A 418 3.38 12.40 -4.90
CA TRP A 418 2.90 13.77 -5.12
C TRP A 418 3.57 14.65 -4.09
N LEU A 419 4.54 15.47 -4.54
CA LEU A 419 5.47 16.15 -3.63
C LEU A 419 4.86 17.34 -2.90
N GLU A 420 3.96 18.06 -3.56
CA GLU A 420 3.36 19.29 -3.06
C GLU A 420 2.01 19.58 -3.74
N PRO A 421 1.13 20.38 -3.15
CA PRO A 421 -0.23 20.59 -3.65
C PRO A 421 -0.34 21.03 -5.11
N LYS A 422 0.61 21.82 -5.60
CA LYS A 422 0.63 22.32 -7.01
C LYS A 422 1.36 21.38 -7.97
N GLY A 423 1.92 20.27 -7.49
CA GLY A 423 2.63 19.29 -8.30
C GLY A 423 1.70 18.27 -8.95
N SER A 424 2.31 17.29 -9.58
CA SER A 424 1.63 16.12 -10.17
C SER A 424 2.11 14.83 -9.51
N TRP A 425 1.33 13.76 -9.67
CA TRP A 425 1.79 12.43 -9.34
C TRP A 425 2.83 11.96 -10.34
N GLY A 426 4.04 11.70 -9.88
CA GLY A 426 5.12 11.13 -10.69
C GLY A 426 5.60 9.78 -10.15
N ILE A 427 6.39 9.07 -10.95
CA ILE A 427 7.13 7.89 -10.49
C ILE A 427 8.48 8.32 -9.95
N TYR A 428 8.81 7.86 -8.76
CA TYR A 428 10.04 8.16 -8.03
C TYR A 428 10.78 6.89 -7.64
N LEU A 429 12.09 6.99 -7.58
CA LEU A 429 12.96 6.05 -6.88
C LEU A 429 13.13 6.55 -5.45
N ALA A 430 12.71 5.74 -4.48
CA ALA A 430 12.94 5.95 -3.05
C ALA A 430 13.93 4.90 -2.52
N ASP A 431 14.64 5.21 -1.43
CA ASP A 431 15.55 4.27 -0.79
C ASP A 431 15.55 4.38 0.75
N VAL A 432 16.12 3.38 1.41
CA VAL A 432 16.24 3.34 2.89
C VAL A 432 17.21 4.39 3.45
N PHE A 433 18.00 5.05 2.59
CA PHE A 433 18.88 6.16 2.94
C PHE A 433 18.14 7.50 2.92
N ASP A 434 16.82 7.45 2.69
CA ASP A 434 15.91 8.61 2.70
C ASP A 434 16.04 9.51 1.45
N ASN A 435 16.51 8.95 0.35
CA ASN A 435 16.45 9.63 -0.93
C ASN A 435 15.10 9.42 -1.61
N LEU A 436 14.65 10.46 -2.32
CA LEU A 436 13.51 10.45 -3.22
C LEU A 436 13.91 11.19 -4.50
N VAL A 437 13.93 10.47 -5.63
CA VAL A 437 14.43 10.99 -6.91
C VAL A 437 13.41 10.76 -8.01
N LEU A 438 13.06 11.83 -8.73
CA LEU A 438 12.09 11.79 -9.82
C LEU A 438 12.61 10.95 -11.00
N VAL A 439 11.90 9.88 -11.32
CA VAL A 439 12.08 9.10 -12.55
C VAL A 439 11.30 9.76 -13.69
N LYS A 440 9.97 9.88 -13.56
CA LYS A 440 9.10 10.46 -14.61
C LYS A 440 7.92 11.20 -14.01
N GLU A 441 7.57 12.31 -14.62
CA GLU A 441 6.37 13.10 -14.38
C GLU A 441 5.82 13.59 -15.72
N ILE A 442 4.52 13.75 -15.83
CA ILE A 442 3.84 14.28 -17.01
C ILE A 442 2.84 15.35 -16.56
N PRO A 443 2.99 16.58 -17.04
CA PRO A 443 2.02 17.64 -16.71
C PRO A 443 0.58 17.24 -17.06
N GLY A 444 -0.35 17.46 -16.13
CA GLY A 444 -1.77 17.16 -16.29
C GLY A 444 -2.14 15.67 -16.16
N TYR A 445 -1.18 14.79 -15.89
CA TYR A 445 -1.43 13.37 -15.66
C TYR A 445 -0.79 12.87 -14.38
N ALA A 446 -1.47 11.94 -13.72
CA ALA A 446 -0.90 11.12 -12.66
C ALA A 446 -0.25 9.87 -13.27
N LEU A 447 0.94 9.52 -12.79
CA LEU A 447 1.59 8.24 -13.03
C LEU A 447 1.48 7.41 -11.75
N LEU A 448 0.76 6.29 -11.84
CA LEU A 448 0.39 5.44 -10.70
C LEU A 448 0.85 4.00 -10.92
N GLU A 449 0.93 3.22 -9.85
CA GLU A 449 1.14 1.76 -9.89
C GLU A 449 2.43 1.33 -10.64
N PRO A 450 3.63 1.83 -10.28
CA PRO A 450 4.86 1.47 -10.97
C PRO A 450 5.25 0.02 -10.68
N ILE A 451 5.32 -0.83 -11.72
CA ILE A 451 5.75 -2.23 -11.62
C ILE A 451 6.89 -2.47 -12.63
N PRO A 452 8.10 -2.88 -12.17
CA PRO A 452 9.19 -3.19 -13.07
C PRO A 452 8.89 -4.43 -13.91
N ILE A 453 9.08 -4.35 -15.22
CA ILE A 453 9.00 -5.51 -16.13
C ILE A 453 10.28 -6.33 -15.94
N LYS A 454 10.22 -7.27 -15.01
CA LYS A 454 11.34 -8.15 -14.66
C LYS A 454 10.82 -9.47 -14.10
N LYS A 455 11.43 -10.56 -14.50
CA LYS A 455 11.17 -11.87 -13.89
C LYS A 455 11.53 -11.83 -12.39
N ARG A 456 10.65 -12.39 -11.57
CA ARG A 456 10.79 -12.46 -10.11
C ARG A 456 10.68 -13.91 -9.65
N PRO A 457 11.32 -14.27 -8.52
CA PRO A 457 11.07 -15.56 -7.90
C PRO A 457 9.57 -15.77 -7.63
N GLU A 458 9.05 -16.91 -8.04
CA GLU A 458 7.70 -17.32 -7.72
C GLU A 458 7.63 -17.66 -6.22
N PRO A 459 6.60 -17.22 -5.48
CA PRO A 459 6.43 -17.58 -4.07
C PRO A 459 6.22 -19.09 -3.89
N ALA A 460 6.42 -19.56 -2.66
CA ALA A 460 6.19 -20.97 -2.32
C ALA A 460 4.72 -21.37 -2.54
N ILE A 461 4.50 -22.60 -2.99
CA ILE A 461 3.15 -23.16 -3.14
C ILE A 461 2.71 -23.73 -1.79
N ILE A 462 1.57 -23.26 -1.28
CA ILE A 462 0.90 -23.82 -0.09
C ILE A 462 -0.26 -24.69 -0.59
N PRO A 463 -0.26 -26.01 -0.32
CA PRO A 463 -1.37 -26.89 -0.66
C PRO A 463 -2.67 -26.46 0.05
N SER A 464 -3.81 -26.63 -0.62
CA SER A 464 -5.11 -26.38 0.00
C SER A 464 -5.34 -27.32 1.17
N ARG A 465 -5.90 -26.75 2.25
CA ARG A 465 -6.31 -27.46 3.46
C ARG A 465 -7.83 -27.52 3.62
N VAL A 466 -8.56 -26.95 2.66
CA VAL A 466 -10.03 -26.97 2.68
C VAL A 466 -10.52 -28.36 2.39
N ASP A 467 -11.32 -28.91 3.30
CA ASP A 467 -12.03 -30.16 3.15
C ASP A 467 -13.55 -29.88 3.16
N LEU A 468 -14.14 -29.84 1.96
CA LEU A 468 -15.56 -29.52 1.78
C LEU A 468 -16.50 -30.64 2.27
N SER A 469 -15.97 -31.79 2.68
CA SER A 469 -16.77 -32.86 3.30
C SER A 469 -17.05 -32.60 4.78
N LYS A 470 -16.34 -31.67 5.41
CA LYS A 470 -16.51 -31.32 6.83
C LYS A 470 -17.44 -30.13 7.01
N ASN A 471 -18.28 -30.20 8.04
CA ASN A 471 -19.21 -29.14 8.46
C ASN A 471 -18.71 -28.40 9.70
N GLU A 472 -17.44 -28.56 10.07
CA GLU A 472 -16.81 -27.96 11.25
C GLU A 472 -15.53 -27.26 10.89
N ALA A 473 -15.14 -26.25 11.69
CA ALA A 473 -13.89 -25.55 11.59
C ALA A 473 -13.20 -25.50 12.95
N VAL A 474 -11.85 -25.44 12.93
CA VAL A 474 -11.05 -25.28 14.14
C VAL A 474 -10.47 -23.89 14.17
N VAL A 475 -10.72 -23.16 15.26
CA VAL A 475 -10.09 -21.88 15.57
C VAL A 475 -9.06 -22.10 16.66
N TYR A 476 -7.84 -21.69 16.41
CA TYR A 476 -6.74 -21.82 17.36
C TYR A 476 -6.33 -20.45 17.89
N LEU A 477 -6.38 -20.27 19.21
CA LEU A 477 -5.92 -19.09 19.91
C LEU A 477 -4.76 -19.48 20.84
N HIS A 478 -3.55 -19.06 20.52
CA HIS A 478 -2.34 -19.46 21.26
C HIS A 478 -2.27 -18.86 22.66
N ASP A 479 -2.55 -17.56 22.80
CA ASP A 479 -2.50 -16.86 24.07
C ASP A 479 -3.52 -15.72 24.07
N VAL A 480 -4.54 -15.82 24.92
CA VAL A 480 -5.58 -14.79 25.06
C VAL A 480 -5.03 -13.46 25.63
N TYR A 481 -3.90 -13.50 26.31
CA TYR A 481 -3.27 -12.32 26.91
C TYR A 481 -2.25 -11.64 25.97
N ALA A 482 -2.01 -12.21 24.80
CA ALA A 482 -1.12 -11.58 23.83
C ALA A 482 -1.72 -10.27 23.27
N GLY A 483 -0.92 -9.23 23.23
CA GLY A 483 -1.31 -7.91 22.74
C GLY A 483 -1.70 -6.91 23.83
N PRO A 484 -1.94 -5.63 23.45
CA PRO A 484 -2.15 -4.53 24.41
C PRO A 484 -3.53 -4.56 25.08
N GLY A 485 -4.54 -5.23 24.49
CA GLY A 485 -5.93 -5.19 24.96
C GLY A 485 -6.17 -5.74 26.38
N LEU A 486 -5.31 -6.65 26.82
CA LEU A 486 -5.36 -7.21 28.19
C LEU A 486 -4.11 -6.85 29.00
N THR A 487 -3.42 -5.77 28.63
CA THR A 487 -2.26 -5.26 29.39
C THR A 487 -2.66 -4.97 30.84
N GLY A 488 -1.91 -5.54 31.82
CA GLY A 488 -2.18 -5.36 33.24
C GLY A 488 -3.22 -6.32 33.82
N VAL A 489 -3.90 -7.12 32.99
CA VAL A 489 -4.80 -8.17 33.50
C VAL A 489 -3.96 -9.38 33.90
N PRO A 490 -4.07 -9.83 35.18
CA PRO A 490 -3.33 -11.02 35.62
C PRO A 490 -3.69 -12.27 34.81
N ARG A 491 -2.70 -13.14 34.60
CA ARG A 491 -2.98 -14.45 33.96
C ARG A 491 -3.95 -15.27 34.84
N ASN A 492 -4.71 -16.16 34.17
CA ASN A 492 -5.74 -16.99 34.78
C ASN A 492 -7.02 -16.24 35.26
N VAL A 493 -7.16 -14.96 34.96
CA VAL A 493 -8.42 -14.22 35.19
C VAL A 493 -9.45 -14.56 34.11
N VAL A 494 -9.04 -14.64 32.84
CA VAL A 494 -9.91 -15.08 31.76
C VAL A 494 -10.18 -16.58 31.90
N LYS A 495 -11.46 -16.96 31.96
CA LYS A 495 -11.89 -18.35 32.20
C LYS A 495 -12.54 -19.00 30.99
N SER A 496 -13.04 -18.19 30.08
CA SER A 496 -13.73 -18.69 28.89
C SER A 496 -13.70 -17.68 27.75
N LEU A 497 -13.90 -18.17 26.55
CA LEU A 497 -14.09 -17.37 25.35
C LEU A 497 -15.56 -17.43 24.92
N ARG A 498 -16.11 -16.29 24.55
CA ARG A 498 -17.43 -16.22 23.94
C ARG A 498 -17.25 -16.18 22.43
N VAL A 499 -17.90 -17.11 21.75
CA VAL A 499 -17.96 -17.17 20.29
C VAL A 499 -19.24 -16.49 19.84
N PHE A 500 -19.13 -15.55 18.91
CA PHE A 500 -20.28 -14.85 18.35
C PHE A 500 -20.11 -14.63 16.85
N SER A 501 -21.23 -14.50 16.15
CA SER A 501 -21.29 -14.01 14.76
C SER A 501 -21.80 -12.59 14.72
N TYR A 502 -21.49 -11.89 13.63
CA TYR A 502 -22.09 -10.60 13.33
C TYR A 502 -23.28 -10.76 12.39
N ASP A 503 -24.31 -9.95 12.58
CA ASP A 503 -25.34 -9.73 11.56
C ASP A 503 -24.86 -8.59 10.65
N PHE A 504 -24.72 -8.88 9.37
CA PHE A 504 -24.11 -7.95 8.40
C PHE A 504 -25.13 -6.91 7.90
N GLY A 505 -24.63 -5.71 7.57
CA GLY A 505 -25.37 -4.70 6.85
C GLY A 505 -25.47 -5.03 5.37
N TYR A 506 -26.64 -4.77 4.76
CA TYR A 506 -26.87 -5.01 3.33
C TYR A 506 -27.21 -3.72 2.60
N PRO A 507 -26.96 -3.63 1.27
CA PRO A 507 -27.36 -2.47 0.47
C PRO A 507 -28.87 -2.17 0.57
N GLY A 508 -29.21 -0.91 0.70
CA GLY A 508 -30.60 -0.47 0.83
C GLY A 508 -31.19 -0.52 2.23
N MET A 509 -30.48 -1.07 3.21
CA MET A 509 -30.90 -0.97 4.62
C MET A 509 -30.70 0.47 5.11
N ALA A 510 -31.77 1.09 5.60
CA ALA A 510 -31.69 2.42 6.20
C ALA A 510 -30.89 2.32 7.49
N GLY A 511 -29.70 2.83 7.48
CA GLY A 511 -28.73 3.02 8.55
C GLY A 511 -28.87 2.16 9.79
N ALA A 512 -27.84 1.47 10.10
CA ALA A 512 -27.68 0.60 11.25
C ALA A 512 -28.23 1.16 12.56
N HIS A 513 -28.15 2.46 12.77
CA HIS A 513 -28.66 3.13 13.96
C HIS A 513 -30.17 3.21 14.05
N LYS A 514 -30.90 3.07 12.92
CA LYS A 514 -32.37 3.22 12.90
C LYS A 514 -33.14 1.93 13.07
N ILE A 515 -32.52 0.82 12.79
CA ILE A 515 -33.19 -0.50 12.84
C ILE A 515 -32.53 -1.49 13.79
N GLY A 516 -31.50 -1.06 14.55
CA GLY A 516 -30.79 -1.93 15.50
C GLY A 516 -30.01 -3.06 14.85
N ILE A 517 -29.86 -3.06 13.52
CA ILE A 517 -29.16 -4.08 12.74
C ILE A 517 -27.98 -3.44 12.03
N GLY A 518 -26.79 -4.02 12.20
CA GLY A 518 -25.62 -3.63 11.44
C GLY A 518 -24.89 -2.38 11.95
N GLY A 519 -25.19 -1.91 13.14
CA GLY A 519 -24.27 -1.08 13.88
C GLY A 519 -23.11 -1.93 14.39
N PRO A 520 -21.87 -1.46 14.33
CA PRO A 520 -20.72 -2.26 14.75
C PRO A 520 -20.77 -2.68 16.23
N TRP A 521 -21.64 -2.10 17.01
CA TRP A 521 -21.78 -2.34 18.44
C TRP A 521 -23.01 -3.15 18.87
N GLU A 522 -23.94 -3.51 17.97
CA GLU A 522 -25.21 -4.10 18.38
C GLU A 522 -25.58 -5.41 17.69
N ALA A 523 -24.89 -5.75 16.60
CA ALA A 523 -25.31 -6.85 15.74
C ALA A 523 -24.51 -8.14 15.97
N THR A 524 -24.32 -8.54 17.21
CA THR A 524 -23.65 -9.79 17.53
C THR A 524 -24.63 -10.83 18.02
N ARG A 525 -24.58 -12.03 17.42
CA ARG A 525 -25.29 -13.22 17.90
C ARG A 525 -24.30 -14.12 18.62
N ILE A 526 -24.55 -14.38 19.91
CA ILE A 526 -23.74 -15.31 20.70
C ILE A 526 -24.03 -16.74 20.23
N LEU A 527 -23.00 -17.42 19.76
CA LEU A 527 -23.04 -18.81 19.32
C LEU A 527 -22.77 -19.77 20.48
N GLY A 528 -21.96 -19.37 21.44
CA GLY A 528 -21.62 -20.17 22.59
C GLY A 528 -20.50 -19.57 23.43
N THR A 529 -20.17 -20.26 24.52
CA THR A 529 -19.05 -19.95 25.40
C THR A 529 -18.21 -21.20 25.59
N VAL A 530 -16.92 -21.12 25.34
CA VAL A 530 -15.97 -22.22 25.43
C VAL A 530 -15.02 -21.95 26.60
N PRO A 531 -14.81 -22.90 27.54
CA PRO A 531 -13.81 -22.75 28.58
C PRO A 531 -12.41 -22.69 27.97
N LEU A 532 -11.48 -21.98 28.63
CA LEU A 532 -10.06 -22.04 28.34
C LEU A 532 -9.44 -23.24 29.08
N GLU A 533 -8.71 -24.07 28.36
CA GLU A 533 -7.92 -25.16 28.92
C GLU A 533 -6.56 -24.68 29.44
#